data_132ceabfd99bbcaff58c4cb50091360b
#
_entry.id   132ceabfd99bbcaff58c4cb50091360b
#
_cell.length_a   1.000
_cell.length_b   1.000
_cell.length_c   1.000
_cell.angle_alpha   90.00
_cell.angle_beta   90.00
_cell.angle_gamma   90.00
#
_symmetry.space_group_name_H-M   'P 1'
#
loop_
_entity.id
_entity.type
_entity.pdbx_description
1 polymer ?
#
loop_
_entity_poly.entity_id
_entity_poly.type
_entity_poly.pdbx_seq_one_letter_code
_entity_poly.pdbx_strand_id
1 'polypeptide(L)'
;MAQAVPKVLAANADSYDRARRKLVPCFDDFYRTALELLPFGADDRFELLDLGAGTGLLSAMIADAFPNARLTLFDLTPEMLTIARQRLKPLGKRVKFVTADFTKAAPSKPYDAVVSALAIHHLPDRGKRHLFADIFKYLTPGGVFINADQVAGEGAAIDERARQMWIKRARELKVGERDLNAALVRMKQDMPATVGQQLAWLREAGFVEVSCSYRGLIFAVLSGTKPANVREARSGAPLQ
;
A
#
# COMPACT_ATOMS: atom_id res chain seq x y z
N MET A 1 -3.06 -5.93 -19.81
CA MET A 1 -4.52 -5.80 -19.59
C MET A 1 -4.76 -6.13 -18.13
N ALA A 2 -5.14 -5.15 -17.29
CA ALA A 2 -5.55 -5.40 -15.92
C ALA A 2 -6.85 -6.21 -15.98
N GLN A 3 -6.82 -7.45 -15.50
CA GLN A 3 -8.02 -8.26 -15.39
C GLN A 3 -8.90 -7.66 -14.28
N ALA A 4 -10.17 -7.42 -14.61
CA ALA A 4 -11.17 -6.94 -13.67
C ALA A 4 -11.25 -7.89 -12.46
N VAL A 5 -11.17 -7.31 -11.25
CA VAL A 5 -11.48 -8.03 -10.01
C VAL A 5 -12.87 -8.65 -10.16
N PRO A 6 -13.06 -9.95 -9.89
CA PRO A 6 -14.34 -10.60 -10.11
C PRO A 6 -15.46 -9.86 -9.39
N LYS A 7 -16.59 -9.61 -10.06
CA LYS A 7 -17.80 -8.97 -9.49
C LYS A 7 -18.30 -9.58 -8.18
N VAL A 8 -17.93 -10.85 -7.91
CA VAL A 8 -18.26 -11.57 -6.66
C VAL A 8 -17.57 -10.97 -5.42
N LEU A 9 -16.46 -10.22 -5.57
CA LEU A 9 -15.74 -9.59 -4.44
C LEU A 9 -16.40 -8.28 -3.99
N ALA A 10 -17.17 -7.63 -4.86
CA ALA A 10 -17.84 -6.37 -4.55
C ALA A 10 -19.11 -6.54 -3.67
N ALA A 11 -19.66 -7.74 -3.59
CA ALA A 11 -20.96 -7.97 -2.96
C ALA A 11 -20.95 -7.93 -1.41
N ASN A 12 -19.77 -7.91 -0.75
CA ASN A 12 -19.74 -7.97 0.73
C ASN A 12 -18.41 -7.44 1.30
N ALA A 13 -18.34 -6.14 1.61
CA ALA A 13 -17.16 -5.50 2.22
C ALA A 13 -16.68 -6.25 3.47
N ASP A 14 -17.61 -6.60 4.36
CA ASP A 14 -17.31 -7.29 5.62
C ASP A 14 -16.76 -8.71 5.41
N SER A 15 -17.24 -9.41 4.37
CA SER A 15 -16.72 -10.74 4.05
C SER A 15 -15.33 -10.66 3.42
N TYR A 16 -15.09 -9.67 2.57
CA TYR A 16 -13.79 -9.41 1.96
C TYR A 16 -12.73 -9.05 3.01
N ASP A 17 -13.07 -8.16 3.94
CA ASP A 17 -12.15 -7.75 4.99
C ASP A 17 -11.91 -8.86 6.02
N ARG A 18 -12.93 -9.67 6.35
CA ARG A 18 -12.75 -10.87 7.19
C ARG A 18 -11.83 -11.88 6.52
N ALA A 19 -11.99 -12.12 5.21
CA ALA A 19 -11.09 -12.98 4.46
C ALA A 19 -9.67 -12.39 4.40
N ARG A 20 -9.53 -11.08 4.16
CA ARG A 20 -8.24 -10.37 4.15
C ARG A 20 -7.51 -10.49 5.49
N ARG A 21 -8.20 -10.33 6.63
CA ARG A 21 -7.61 -10.47 7.97
C ARG A 21 -7.02 -11.88 8.20
N LYS A 22 -7.59 -12.91 7.59
CA LYS A 22 -7.07 -14.29 7.65
C LYS A 22 -5.97 -14.56 6.61
N LEU A 23 -6.05 -13.92 5.44
CA LEU A 23 -5.06 -14.05 4.36
C LEU A 23 -3.81 -13.19 4.60
N VAL A 24 -3.85 -12.24 5.52
CA VAL A 24 -2.71 -11.47 6.01
C VAL A 24 -2.47 -11.84 7.47
N PRO A 25 -1.72 -12.92 7.78
CA PRO A 25 -1.55 -13.42 9.16
C PRO A 25 -0.91 -12.42 10.11
N CYS A 26 -0.25 -11.41 9.59
CA CYS A 26 0.34 -10.30 10.33
C CYS A 26 -0.49 -9.01 10.25
N PHE A 27 -1.81 -9.12 10.06
CA PHE A 27 -2.70 -8.01 9.72
C PHE A 27 -2.54 -6.80 10.66
N ASP A 28 -2.59 -7.03 11.97
CA ASP A 28 -2.59 -5.93 12.93
C ASP A 28 -1.22 -5.21 12.94
N ASP A 29 -0.11 -5.92 12.97
CA ASP A 29 1.23 -5.32 12.92
C ASP A 29 1.50 -4.63 11.57
N PHE A 30 1.08 -5.25 10.48
CA PHE A 30 1.27 -4.75 9.13
C PHE A 30 0.57 -3.40 8.91
N TYR A 31 -0.71 -3.29 9.24
CA TYR A 31 -1.45 -2.03 9.09
C TYR A 31 -1.08 -1.00 10.17
N ARG A 32 -0.85 -1.44 11.42
CA ARG A 32 -0.40 -0.56 12.50
C ARG A 32 0.94 0.10 12.15
N THR A 33 1.92 -0.65 11.64
CA THR A 33 3.19 -0.07 11.20
C THR A 33 2.98 0.98 10.11
N ALA A 34 2.08 0.74 9.16
CA ALA A 34 1.80 1.74 8.12
C ALA A 34 1.19 3.05 8.70
N LEU A 35 0.39 2.96 9.76
CA LEU A 35 -0.15 4.14 10.45
C LEU A 35 0.94 4.87 11.28
N GLU A 36 1.76 4.12 12.01
CA GLU A 36 2.81 4.66 12.89
C GLU A 36 3.92 5.38 12.12
N LEU A 37 4.09 5.06 10.83
CA LEU A 37 5.04 5.73 9.93
C LEU A 37 4.53 7.09 9.40
N LEU A 38 3.27 7.46 9.64
CA LEU A 38 2.75 8.78 9.31
C LEU A 38 3.27 9.81 10.33
N PRO A 39 4.05 10.84 9.92
CA PRO A 39 4.74 11.73 10.84
C PRO A 39 3.84 12.89 11.32
N PHE A 40 2.56 12.60 11.59
CA PHE A 40 1.56 13.60 11.96
C PHE A 40 1.03 13.35 13.38
N GLY A 41 0.72 14.43 14.07
CA GLY A 41 -0.07 14.38 15.29
C GLY A 41 -1.55 14.08 15.01
N ALA A 42 -2.28 13.55 16.01
CA ALA A 42 -3.68 13.18 15.85
C ALA A 42 -4.57 14.35 15.40
N ASP A 43 -4.25 15.59 15.80
CA ASP A 43 -5.00 16.81 15.47
C ASP A 43 -4.53 17.51 14.21
N ASP A 44 -3.46 17.01 13.55
CA ASP A 44 -2.91 17.65 12.37
C ASP A 44 -3.86 17.57 11.18
N ARG A 45 -3.77 18.59 10.32
CA ARG A 45 -4.45 18.64 9.03
C ARG A 45 -3.45 18.40 7.93
N PHE A 46 -3.64 17.34 7.19
CA PHE A 46 -2.79 16.99 6.05
C PHE A 46 -3.61 16.35 4.93
N GLU A 47 -3.04 16.38 3.74
CA GLU A 47 -3.62 15.79 2.53
C GLU A 47 -2.95 14.45 2.24
N LEU A 48 -3.73 13.39 2.14
CA LEU A 48 -3.25 12.03 1.92
C LEU A 48 -3.85 11.43 0.65
N LEU A 49 -3.01 10.76 -0.14
CA LEU A 49 -3.39 9.98 -1.30
C LEU A 49 -3.22 8.48 -1.00
N ASP A 50 -4.28 7.70 -1.18
CA ASP A 50 -4.27 6.23 -1.07
C ASP A 50 -4.35 5.62 -2.49
N LEU A 51 -3.25 4.97 -2.93
CA LEU A 51 -3.11 4.38 -4.26
C LEU A 51 -3.50 2.91 -4.25
N GLY A 52 -4.51 2.55 -5.04
CA GLY A 52 -5.10 1.21 -5.02
C GLY A 52 -5.89 0.97 -3.73
N ALA A 53 -6.69 1.96 -3.33
CA ALA A 53 -7.37 1.99 -2.04
C ALA A 53 -8.37 0.83 -1.81
N GLY A 54 -8.81 0.17 -2.88
CA GLY A 54 -9.74 -0.96 -2.81
C GLY A 54 -11.01 -0.61 -2.06
N THR A 55 -11.31 -1.37 -1.01
CA THR A 55 -12.48 -1.16 -0.13
C THR A 55 -12.30 0.02 0.86
N GLY A 56 -11.20 0.75 0.79
CA GLY A 56 -10.89 1.86 1.69
C GLY A 56 -10.51 1.43 3.11
N LEU A 57 -9.99 0.23 3.30
CA LEU A 57 -9.67 -0.30 4.63
C LEU A 57 -8.56 0.49 5.32
N LEU A 58 -7.41 0.69 4.63
CA LEU A 58 -6.31 1.50 5.17
C LEU A 58 -6.75 2.94 5.39
N SER A 59 -7.47 3.53 4.43
CA SER A 59 -8.03 4.88 4.54
C SER A 59 -8.95 5.04 5.74
N ALA A 60 -9.77 4.03 6.09
CA ALA A 60 -10.62 4.07 7.29
C ALA A 60 -9.79 4.09 8.57
N MET A 61 -8.78 3.22 8.67
CA MET A 61 -7.86 3.20 9.82
C MET A 61 -7.12 4.54 9.99
N ILE A 62 -6.68 5.14 8.88
CA ILE A 62 -6.04 6.47 8.88
C ILE A 62 -7.04 7.54 9.35
N ALA A 63 -8.28 7.52 8.86
CA ALA A 63 -9.29 8.50 9.25
C ALA A 63 -9.68 8.43 10.73
N ASP A 64 -9.61 7.23 11.32
CA ASP A 64 -9.85 7.02 12.76
C ASP A 64 -8.68 7.54 13.60
N ALA A 65 -7.44 7.30 13.15
CA ALA A 65 -6.23 7.77 13.84
C ALA A 65 -5.99 9.29 13.68
N PHE A 66 -6.41 9.86 12.55
CA PHE A 66 -6.19 11.27 12.17
C PHE A 66 -7.51 11.93 11.74
N PRO A 67 -8.36 12.36 12.69
CA PRO A 67 -9.70 12.87 12.42
C PRO A 67 -9.74 14.12 11.52
N ASN A 68 -8.64 14.85 11.39
CA ASN A 68 -8.55 16.06 10.58
C ASN A 68 -7.90 15.85 9.20
N ALA A 69 -7.40 14.63 8.90
CA ALA A 69 -6.84 14.28 7.60
C ALA A 69 -7.88 14.38 6.48
N ARG A 70 -7.42 14.80 5.30
CA ARG A 70 -8.20 14.79 4.05
C ARG A 70 -7.66 13.72 3.12
N LEU A 71 -8.53 12.81 2.70
CA LEU A 71 -8.16 11.62 1.98
C LEU A 71 -8.59 11.71 0.51
N THR A 72 -7.73 11.28 -0.39
CA THR A 72 -8.06 11.03 -1.79
C THR A 72 -7.76 9.57 -2.10
N LEU A 73 -8.77 8.81 -2.49
CA LEU A 73 -8.65 7.39 -2.78
C LEU A 73 -8.64 7.17 -4.29
N PHE A 74 -7.57 6.60 -4.81
CA PHE A 74 -7.47 6.14 -6.20
C PHE A 74 -7.64 4.63 -6.25
N ASP A 75 -8.54 4.14 -7.11
CA ASP A 75 -8.63 2.73 -7.47
C ASP A 75 -9.10 2.59 -8.90
N LEU A 76 -8.63 1.55 -9.59
CA LEU A 76 -9.04 1.24 -10.96
C LEU A 76 -10.47 0.68 -11.03
N THR A 77 -10.95 0.08 -9.92
CA THR A 77 -12.18 -0.71 -9.84
C THR A 77 -13.32 0.11 -9.23
N PRO A 78 -14.31 0.56 -10.02
CA PRO A 78 -15.44 1.35 -9.51
C PRO A 78 -16.24 0.63 -8.41
N GLU A 79 -16.34 -0.70 -8.49
CA GLU A 79 -17.04 -1.54 -7.52
C GLU A 79 -16.35 -1.47 -6.15
N MET A 80 -15.01 -1.48 -6.11
CA MET A 80 -14.25 -1.31 -4.87
C MET A 80 -14.46 0.07 -4.27
N LEU A 81 -14.44 1.11 -5.08
CA LEU A 81 -14.72 2.46 -4.61
C LEU A 81 -16.17 2.64 -4.15
N THR A 82 -17.12 1.87 -4.67
CA THR A 82 -18.50 1.87 -4.14
C THR A 82 -18.53 1.38 -2.69
N ILE A 83 -17.78 0.32 -2.38
CA ILE A 83 -17.62 -0.17 -1.01
C ILE A 83 -16.91 0.86 -0.13
N ALA A 84 -15.82 1.45 -0.65
CA ALA A 84 -15.09 2.49 0.06
C ALA A 84 -15.96 3.71 0.37
N ARG A 85 -16.85 4.12 -0.56
CA ARG A 85 -17.83 5.21 -0.33
C ARG A 85 -18.79 4.90 0.81
N GLN A 86 -19.28 3.66 0.89
CA GLN A 86 -20.16 3.23 1.98
C GLN A 86 -19.41 3.25 3.31
N ARG A 87 -18.20 2.69 3.37
CA ARG A 87 -17.36 2.66 4.57
C ARG A 87 -17.02 4.04 5.09
N LEU A 88 -16.60 4.94 4.21
CA LEU A 88 -16.10 6.27 4.54
C LEU A 88 -17.19 7.35 4.48
N LYS A 89 -18.45 6.97 4.36
CA LYS A 89 -19.60 7.90 4.32
C LYS A 89 -19.61 8.93 5.46
N PRO A 90 -19.27 8.56 6.72
CA PRO A 90 -19.24 9.53 7.82
C PRO A 90 -18.23 10.66 7.64
N LEU A 91 -17.19 10.48 6.82
CA LEU A 91 -16.16 11.50 6.59
C LEU A 91 -16.65 12.68 5.73
N GLY A 92 -17.74 12.51 4.99
CA GLY A 92 -18.34 13.56 4.18
C GLY A 92 -17.35 14.19 3.18
N LYS A 93 -17.15 15.51 3.28
CA LYS A 93 -16.26 16.27 2.36
C LYS A 93 -14.77 16.03 2.60
N ARG A 94 -14.36 15.30 3.65
CA ARG A 94 -12.96 14.99 3.93
C ARG A 94 -12.40 13.88 3.03
N VAL A 95 -13.24 13.19 2.27
CA VAL A 95 -12.83 12.10 1.40
C VAL A 95 -13.25 12.35 -0.05
N LYS A 96 -12.31 12.11 -0.99
CA LYS A 96 -12.54 12.11 -2.44
C LYS A 96 -12.23 10.73 -3.00
N PHE A 97 -12.99 10.32 -4.02
CA PHE A 97 -12.83 9.04 -4.68
C PHE A 97 -12.61 9.26 -6.17
N VAL A 98 -11.55 8.69 -6.71
CA VAL A 98 -11.15 8.84 -8.10
C VAL A 98 -11.00 7.45 -8.72
N THR A 99 -11.86 7.13 -9.68
CA THR A 99 -11.69 5.92 -10.48
C THR A 99 -10.62 6.18 -11.53
N ALA A 100 -9.42 5.66 -11.30
CA ALA A 100 -8.27 5.89 -12.18
C ALA A 100 -7.24 4.76 -12.07
N ASP A 101 -6.53 4.54 -13.17
CA ASP A 101 -5.29 3.76 -13.18
C ASP A 101 -4.17 4.66 -12.65
N PHE A 102 -3.70 4.42 -11.44
CA PHE A 102 -2.66 5.22 -10.79
C PHE A 102 -1.30 5.15 -11.50
N THR A 103 -1.14 4.26 -12.48
CA THR A 103 0.05 4.22 -13.34
C THR A 103 -0.02 5.19 -14.52
N LYS A 104 -1.20 5.79 -14.76
CA LYS A 104 -1.47 6.68 -15.91
C LYS A 104 -2.01 8.04 -15.49
N ALA A 105 -2.70 8.10 -14.36
CA ALA A 105 -3.36 9.31 -13.88
C ALA A 105 -2.49 10.00 -12.83
N ALA A 106 -2.10 11.23 -13.11
CA ALA A 106 -1.48 12.10 -12.12
C ALA A 106 -2.53 12.71 -11.19
N PRO A 107 -2.27 12.81 -9.89
CA PRO A 107 -3.13 13.55 -8.98
C PRO A 107 -3.11 15.05 -9.30
N SER A 108 -4.21 15.74 -8.99
CA SER A 108 -4.40 17.15 -9.35
C SER A 108 -3.66 18.15 -8.45
N LYS A 109 -3.04 17.68 -7.39
CA LYS A 109 -2.31 18.51 -6.40
C LYS A 109 -1.25 17.67 -5.70
N PRO A 110 -0.28 18.31 -5.03
CA PRO A 110 0.64 17.59 -4.14
C PRO A 110 -0.06 17.09 -2.87
N TYR A 111 0.58 16.11 -2.20
CA TYR A 111 0.12 15.48 -0.97
C TYR A 111 1.23 15.46 0.08
N ASP A 112 0.81 15.52 1.36
CA ASP A 112 1.74 15.42 2.49
C ASP A 112 2.11 13.96 2.78
N ALA A 113 1.22 13.03 2.43
CA ALA A 113 1.50 11.60 2.47
C ALA A 113 0.89 10.89 1.26
N VAL A 114 1.59 9.88 0.76
CA VAL A 114 1.07 8.89 -0.20
C VAL A 114 1.19 7.52 0.46
N VAL A 115 0.10 6.77 0.47
CA VAL A 115 0.07 5.40 0.99
C VAL A 115 -0.43 4.43 -0.06
N SER A 116 -0.05 3.17 0.07
CA SER A 116 -0.64 2.07 -0.70
C SER A 116 -0.66 0.81 0.16
N ALA A 117 -1.70 0.00 0.03
CA ALA A 117 -1.77 -1.29 0.70
C ALA A 117 -2.24 -2.40 -0.26
N LEU A 118 -1.37 -3.40 -0.46
CA LEU A 118 -1.65 -4.60 -1.26
C LEU A 118 -2.15 -4.27 -2.69
N ALA A 119 -1.44 -3.37 -3.37
CA ALA A 119 -1.79 -2.92 -4.72
C ALA A 119 -0.59 -2.84 -5.68
N ILE A 120 0.57 -2.38 -5.23
CA ILE A 120 1.73 -2.11 -6.11
C ILE A 120 2.39 -3.42 -6.58
N HIS A 121 2.27 -4.51 -5.84
CA HIS A 121 2.78 -5.83 -6.24
C HIS A 121 2.19 -6.36 -7.56
N HIS A 122 1.07 -5.84 -8.03
CA HIS A 122 0.51 -6.18 -9.33
C HIS A 122 1.28 -5.60 -10.53
N LEU A 123 2.14 -4.60 -10.30
CA LEU A 123 2.91 -3.97 -11.37
C LEU A 123 4.18 -4.77 -11.68
N PRO A 124 4.64 -4.79 -12.95
CA PRO A 124 5.98 -5.26 -13.28
C PRO A 124 7.04 -4.32 -12.67
N ASP A 125 8.26 -4.78 -12.48
CA ASP A 125 9.35 -4.02 -11.84
C ASP A 125 9.60 -2.65 -12.45
N ARG A 126 9.57 -2.56 -13.79
CA ARG A 126 9.65 -1.26 -14.49
C ARG A 126 8.51 -0.33 -14.10
N GLY A 127 7.29 -0.88 -13.92
CA GLY A 127 6.11 -0.12 -13.51
C GLY A 127 6.23 0.40 -12.07
N LYS A 128 6.75 -0.43 -11.15
CA LYS A 128 7.01 -0.02 -9.76
C LYS A 128 8.03 1.12 -9.70
N ARG A 129 9.17 0.98 -10.41
CA ARG A 129 10.21 2.03 -10.47
C ARG A 129 9.66 3.34 -11.00
N HIS A 130 8.84 3.29 -12.06
CA HIS A 130 8.22 4.48 -12.63
C HIS A 130 7.24 5.12 -11.66
N LEU A 131 6.38 4.31 -11.02
CA LEU A 131 5.43 4.77 -10.02
C LEU A 131 6.13 5.43 -8.82
N PHE A 132 7.23 4.87 -8.31
CA PHE A 132 7.97 5.48 -7.20
C PHE A 132 8.53 6.85 -7.57
N ALA A 133 9.04 7.01 -8.80
CA ALA A 133 9.49 8.31 -9.31
C ALA A 133 8.32 9.32 -9.46
N ASP A 134 7.13 8.86 -9.84
CA ASP A 134 5.95 9.72 -9.93
C ASP A 134 5.41 10.08 -8.55
N ILE A 135 5.36 9.14 -7.60
CA ILE A 135 4.98 9.41 -6.21
C ILE A 135 5.89 10.48 -5.60
N PHE A 136 7.20 10.41 -5.86
CA PHE A 136 8.14 11.44 -5.41
C PHE A 136 7.76 12.85 -5.92
N LYS A 137 7.26 12.96 -7.15
CA LYS A 137 6.80 14.25 -7.71
C LYS A 137 5.52 14.73 -7.01
N TYR A 138 4.62 13.81 -6.66
CA TYR A 138 3.32 14.13 -6.06
C TYR A 138 3.41 14.54 -4.59
N LEU A 139 4.48 14.21 -3.90
CA LEU A 139 4.69 14.59 -2.51
C LEU A 139 5.13 16.04 -2.37
N THR A 140 4.64 16.71 -1.32
CA THR A 140 5.20 17.95 -0.81
C THR A 140 6.63 17.72 -0.31
N PRO A 141 7.52 18.76 -0.26
CA PRO A 141 8.78 18.67 0.46
C PRO A 141 8.55 18.24 1.93
N GLY A 142 9.27 17.26 2.42
CA GLY A 142 9.05 16.63 3.74
C GLY A 142 7.95 15.56 3.76
N GLY A 143 7.22 15.37 2.67
CA GLY A 143 6.15 14.38 2.57
C GLY A 143 6.66 12.94 2.56
N VAL A 144 5.83 12.00 3.01
CA VAL A 144 6.18 10.59 3.20
C VAL A 144 5.43 9.67 2.22
N PHE A 145 6.12 8.64 1.71
CA PHE A 145 5.52 7.52 1.03
C PHE A 145 5.60 6.26 1.89
N ILE A 146 4.47 5.54 2.01
CA ILE A 146 4.37 4.28 2.75
C ILE A 146 3.72 3.23 1.85
N ASN A 147 4.43 2.10 1.65
CA ASN A 147 3.95 0.95 0.90
C ASN A 147 3.86 -0.29 1.79
N ALA A 148 2.67 -0.67 2.16
CA ALA A 148 2.36 -1.90 2.88
C ALA A 148 1.97 -2.98 1.88
N ASP A 149 2.90 -3.88 1.48
CA ASP A 149 2.66 -4.71 0.30
C ASP A 149 3.22 -6.14 0.40
N GLN A 150 2.87 -6.96 -0.58
CA GLN A 150 3.52 -8.25 -0.80
C GLN A 150 4.93 -8.05 -1.36
N VAL A 151 5.86 -8.87 -0.86
CA VAL A 151 7.26 -8.87 -1.29
C VAL A 151 7.73 -10.27 -1.62
N ALA A 152 8.66 -10.36 -2.56
CA ALA A 152 9.34 -11.60 -2.89
C ALA A 152 10.45 -11.94 -1.89
N GLY A 153 10.81 -13.22 -1.82
CA GLY A 153 12.02 -13.69 -1.16
C GLY A 153 13.28 -13.34 -1.96
N GLU A 154 14.42 -13.30 -1.27
CA GLU A 154 15.73 -13.08 -1.92
C GLU A 154 16.22 -14.38 -2.60
N GLY A 155 15.42 -14.90 -3.51
CA GLY A 155 15.66 -16.12 -4.27
C GLY A 155 14.52 -17.13 -4.15
N ALA A 156 14.38 -17.99 -5.16
CA ALA A 156 13.23 -18.88 -5.34
C ALA A 156 12.97 -19.82 -4.14
N ALA A 157 14.02 -20.35 -3.51
CA ALA A 157 13.87 -21.24 -2.36
C ALA A 157 13.35 -20.52 -1.11
N ILE A 158 13.78 -19.27 -0.90
CA ILE A 158 13.34 -18.42 0.22
C ILE A 158 11.89 -17.99 -0.02
N ASP A 159 11.56 -17.59 -1.25
CA ASP A 159 10.22 -17.20 -1.65
C ASP A 159 9.22 -18.33 -1.47
N GLU A 160 9.53 -19.52 -1.96
CA GLU A 160 8.68 -20.71 -1.79
C GLU A 160 8.49 -21.08 -0.32
N ARG A 161 9.55 -21.05 0.50
CA ARG A 161 9.45 -21.27 1.94
C ARG A 161 8.53 -20.27 2.62
N ALA A 162 8.67 -18.97 2.31
CA ALA A 162 7.82 -17.91 2.86
C ALA A 162 6.35 -18.13 2.45
N ARG A 163 6.10 -18.52 1.21
CA ARG A 163 4.77 -18.85 0.69
C ARG A 163 4.14 -20.05 1.41
N GLN A 164 4.89 -21.13 1.63
CA GLN A 164 4.41 -22.31 2.37
C GLN A 164 4.08 -21.96 3.83
N MET A 165 4.92 -21.17 4.49
CA MET A 165 4.65 -20.68 5.84
C MET A 165 3.41 -19.79 5.88
N TRP A 166 3.19 -18.95 4.88
CA TRP A 166 1.99 -18.13 4.75
C TRP A 166 0.73 -19.00 4.60
N ILE A 167 0.73 -20.02 3.72
CA ILE A 167 -0.39 -20.95 3.55
C ILE A 167 -0.73 -21.62 4.89
N LYS A 168 0.31 -22.11 5.60
CA LYS A 168 0.12 -22.76 6.91
C LYS A 168 -0.56 -21.81 7.89
N ARG A 169 -0.05 -20.56 8.04
CA ARG A 169 -0.62 -19.57 8.97
C ARG A 169 -2.04 -19.14 8.58
N ALA A 170 -2.33 -18.98 7.30
CA ALA A 170 -3.68 -18.66 6.84
C ALA A 170 -4.68 -19.78 7.24
N ARG A 171 -4.27 -21.05 7.13
CA ARG A 171 -5.09 -22.17 7.58
C ARG A 171 -5.26 -22.22 9.10
N GLU A 172 -4.22 -21.93 9.87
CA GLU A 172 -4.29 -21.79 11.34
C GLU A 172 -5.30 -20.70 11.76
N LEU A 173 -5.39 -19.61 10.99
CA LEU A 173 -6.41 -18.57 11.15
C LEU A 173 -7.79 -18.94 10.61
N LYS A 174 -7.97 -20.22 10.20
CA LYS A 174 -9.26 -20.75 9.70
C LYS A 174 -9.79 -19.98 8.50
N VAL A 175 -8.89 -19.64 7.54
CA VAL A 175 -9.34 -19.16 6.23
C VAL A 175 -10.11 -20.27 5.53
N GLY A 176 -11.21 -19.94 4.84
CA GLY A 176 -11.93 -20.93 4.03
C GLY A 176 -11.08 -21.41 2.85
N GLU A 177 -11.06 -22.70 2.53
CA GLU A 177 -10.29 -23.25 1.41
C GLU A 177 -10.66 -22.58 0.07
N ARG A 178 -11.92 -22.17 -0.11
CA ARG A 178 -12.36 -21.39 -1.28
C ARG A 178 -11.62 -20.06 -1.38
N ASP A 179 -11.51 -19.32 -0.25
CA ASP A 179 -10.85 -18.02 -0.21
C ASP A 179 -9.34 -18.15 -0.38
N LEU A 180 -8.75 -19.18 0.24
CA LEU A 180 -7.32 -19.50 0.08
C LEU A 180 -6.99 -19.85 -1.37
N ASN A 181 -7.78 -20.74 -2.00
CA ASN A 181 -7.58 -21.12 -3.40
C ASN A 181 -7.76 -19.92 -4.33
N ALA A 182 -8.75 -19.05 -4.09
CA ALA A 182 -8.93 -17.82 -4.85
C ALA A 182 -7.73 -16.86 -4.69
N ALA A 183 -7.14 -16.78 -3.49
CA ALA A 183 -5.93 -16.00 -3.26
C ALA A 183 -4.73 -16.60 -4.02
N LEU A 184 -4.52 -17.91 -3.94
CA LEU A 184 -3.44 -18.61 -4.67
C LEU A 184 -3.55 -18.44 -6.18
N VAL A 185 -4.77 -18.43 -6.74
CA VAL A 185 -5.00 -18.17 -8.17
C VAL A 185 -4.60 -16.75 -8.55
N ARG A 186 -5.00 -15.74 -7.73
CA ARG A 186 -4.63 -14.34 -7.96
C ARG A 186 -3.11 -14.13 -7.89
N MET A 187 -2.47 -14.71 -6.88
CA MET A 187 -1.02 -14.61 -6.67
C MET A 187 -0.17 -15.12 -7.84
N LYS A 188 -0.72 -15.98 -8.71
CA LYS A 188 -0.01 -16.40 -9.94
C LYS A 188 0.19 -15.26 -10.94
N GLN A 189 -0.57 -14.17 -10.81
CA GLN A 189 -0.48 -12.98 -11.67
C GLN A 189 0.25 -11.83 -10.98
N ASP A 190 0.55 -11.97 -9.69
CA ASP A 190 1.28 -10.97 -8.93
C ASP A 190 2.77 -10.99 -9.32
N MET A 191 3.39 -9.84 -9.27
CA MET A 191 4.79 -9.63 -9.60
C MET A 191 5.50 -8.94 -8.42
N PRO A 192 5.53 -9.55 -7.23
CA PRO A 192 6.19 -8.94 -6.08
C PRO A 192 7.69 -8.82 -6.35
N ALA A 193 8.29 -7.70 -5.93
CA ALA A 193 9.73 -7.50 -5.94
C ALA A 193 10.30 -7.71 -4.53
N THR A 194 11.60 -7.97 -4.41
CA THR A 194 12.24 -8.11 -3.10
C THR A 194 12.27 -6.78 -2.35
N VAL A 195 12.41 -6.83 -1.03
CA VAL A 195 12.59 -5.62 -0.20
C VAL A 195 13.79 -4.83 -0.68
N GLY A 196 14.93 -5.50 -0.92
CA GLY A 196 16.16 -4.86 -1.37
C GLY A 196 15.99 -4.07 -2.66
N GLN A 197 15.33 -4.68 -3.66
CA GLN A 197 15.03 -4.02 -4.93
C GLN A 197 14.16 -2.77 -4.74
N GLN A 198 13.07 -2.88 -3.98
CA GLN A 198 12.16 -1.76 -3.78
C GLN A 198 12.81 -0.60 -3.02
N LEU A 199 13.61 -0.88 -1.98
CA LEU A 199 14.38 0.14 -1.27
C LEU A 199 15.40 0.84 -2.19
N ALA A 200 16.06 0.09 -3.09
CA ALA A 200 16.95 0.68 -4.09
C ALA A 200 16.20 1.62 -5.03
N TRP A 201 15.04 1.21 -5.56
CA TRP A 201 14.23 2.04 -6.45
C TRP A 201 13.67 3.30 -5.77
N LEU A 202 13.34 3.23 -4.48
CA LEU A 202 12.94 4.42 -3.72
C LEU A 202 14.10 5.42 -3.62
N ARG A 203 15.34 4.94 -3.32
CA ARG A 203 16.52 5.81 -3.29
C ARG A 203 16.83 6.40 -4.68
N GLU A 204 16.74 5.60 -5.73
CA GLU A 204 16.88 6.05 -7.12
C GLU A 204 15.88 7.15 -7.48
N ALA A 205 14.65 7.08 -6.97
CA ALA A 205 13.62 8.09 -7.16
C ALA A 205 13.89 9.40 -6.40
N GLY A 206 14.85 9.40 -5.46
CA GLY A 206 15.26 10.58 -4.68
C GLY A 206 14.75 10.59 -3.23
N PHE A 207 14.09 9.53 -2.77
CA PHE A 207 13.67 9.43 -1.37
C PHE A 207 14.89 9.27 -0.43
N VAL A 208 14.79 9.90 0.72
CA VAL A 208 15.69 9.72 1.87
C VAL A 208 14.98 8.96 2.98
N GLU A 209 15.70 8.57 4.04
CA GLU A 209 15.16 7.80 5.17
C GLU A 209 14.42 6.53 4.72
N VAL A 210 14.90 5.95 3.61
CA VAL A 210 14.28 4.77 3.00
C VAL A 210 14.51 3.55 3.88
N SER A 211 13.41 2.96 4.36
CA SER A 211 13.47 1.84 5.31
C SER A 211 12.39 0.76 5.03
N CYS A 212 12.64 -0.43 5.58
CA CYS A 212 11.65 -1.47 5.76
C CYS A 212 11.39 -1.60 7.26
N SER A 213 10.28 -1.05 7.74
CA SER A 213 9.95 -0.98 9.18
C SER A 213 9.21 -2.23 9.67
N TYR A 214 8.65 -3.02 8.76
CA TYR A 214 8.03 -4.31 9.07
C TYR A 214 8.31 -5.33 7.98
N ARG A 215 8.59 -6.58 8.37
CA ARG A 215 8.64 -7.73 7.46
C ARG A 215 8.06 -8.97 8.14
N GLY A 216 7.04 -9.56 7.50
CA GLY A 216 6.40 -10.79 7.97
C GLY A 216 6.07 -11.72 6.80
N LEU A 217 6.85 -12.82 6.63
CA LEU A 217 6.69 -13.77 5.52
C LEU A 217 6.79 -13.07 4.15
N ILE A 218 5.66 -13.04 3.43
CA ILE A 218 5.52 -12.42 2.10
C ILE A 218 5.02 -10.97 2.18
N PHE A 219 4.98 -10.34 3.35
CA PHE A 219 4.50 -8.97 3.56
C PHE A 219 5.60 -8.08 4.12
N ALA A 220 5.61 -6.82 3.70
CA ALA A 220 6.51 -5.81 4.25
C ALA A 220 5.86 -4.42 4.25
N VAL A 221 6.32 -3.54 5.14
CA VAL A 221 5.98 -2.11 5.12
C VAL A 221 7.25 -1.32 4.86
N LEU A 222 7.27 -0.66 3.72
CA LEU A 222 8.38 0.16 3.24
C LEU A 222 7.99 1.63 3.34
N SER A 223 8.95 2.50 3.61
CA SER A 223 8.74 3.94 3.61
C SER A 223 9.92 4.70 3.03
N GLY A 224 9.67 5.94 2.62
CA GLY A 224 10.68 6.90 2.23
C GLY A 224 10.13 8.31 2.34
N THR A 225 10.99 9.28 2.67
CA THR A 225 10.67 10.70 2.85
C THR A 225 11.19 11.51 1.67
N LYS A 226 10.39 12.43 1.14
CA LYS A 226 10.88 13.43 0.20
C LYS A 226 11.64 14.50 0.95
N PRO A 227 12.90 14.84 0.61
CA PRO A 227 13.66 15.89 1.31
C PRO A 227 12.89 17.20 1.39
N ALA A 228 12.94 17.85 2.55
CA ALA A 228 12.35 19.18 2.75
C ALA A 228 13.06 20.26 1.92
N ASN A 229 14.38 20.11 1.68
CA ASN A 229 15.19 20.96 0.83
C ASN A 229 15.92 20.15 -0.24
N VAL A 230 15.83 20.56 -1.51
CA VAL A 230 16.48 19.90 -2.65
C VAL A 230 18.04 19.87 -2.51
N ARG A 231 18.63 20.64 -1.60
CA ARG A 231 20.07 20.65 -1.33
C ARG A 231 20.57 19.43 -0.54
N GLU A 232 19.75 18.81 0.31
CA GLU A 232 20.15 17.65 1.14
C GLU A 232 20.24 16.34 0.36
N ALA A 233 19.48 16.19 -0.73
CA ALA A 233 19.49 15.00 -1.57
C ALA A 233 20.83 14.75 -2.30
N ARG A 234 21.73 15.75 -2.37
CA ARG A 234 23.03 15.65 -3.06
C ARG A 234 24.23 15.48 -2.12
N SER A 235 24.05 15.51 -0.82
CA SER A 235 25.11 15.41 0.18
C SER A 235 25.18 14.06 0.90
N GLY A 236 24.74 12.99 0.29
CA GLY A 236 24.95 11.62 0.78
C GLY A 236 26.41 11.21 0.75
N ALA A 237 27.25 11.89 1.55
CA ALA A 237 28.56 11.42 1.88
C ALA A 237 28.44 10.27 2.88
N PRO A 238 29.18 9.15 2.75
CA PRO A 238 29.16 8.07 3.71
C PRO A 238 29.64 8.59 5.08
N LEU A 239 28.89 8.32 6.13
CA LEU A 239 29.36 8.47 7.50
C LEU A 239 30.57 7.55 7.67
N GLN A 240 31.72 8.16 8.04
CA GLN A 240 32.94 7.47 8.42
C GLN A 240 32.75 6.75 9.74
#